data_a0da1329c1d3bb27c48b578f825d05f7
#
_entry.id   a0da1329c1d3bb27c48b578f825d05f7
#
_cell.length_a   1.000
_cell.length_b   1.000
_cell.length_c   1.000
_cell.angle_alpha   90.00
_cell.angle_beta   90.00
_cell.angle_gamma   90.00
#
_symmetry.space_group_name_H-M   'P 1'
#
loop_
_entity.id
_entity.type
_entity.pdbx_description
1 polymer ?
#
loop_
_entity_poly.entity_id
_entity_poly.type
_entity_poly.pdbx_seq_one_letter_code
_entity_poly.pdbx_strand_id
1 'polypeptide(L)'
;PVVSEVCRVTEGHPFYVQHLCHVLWERCGDGETVATEDVERAIQILLDRENYAYTTLWEGLTTNQQRFLLGLAQEPGDVQPFSSAFVDQYRLKSPSNAQRAAESLMERDLIDRDNGSFVVLDRFFQRWVVRQHGAQ
;
A
#
# COMPACT_ATOMS: atom_id res chain seq x y z
N PRO A 1 19.21 -12.11 -1.47
CA PRO A 1 19.90 -11.07 -2.27
C PRO A 1 19.02 -9.88 -2.57
N VAL A 2 19.66 -8.77 -2.83
CA VAL A 2 18.99 -7.50 -3.01
C VAL A 2 18.02 -7.50 -4.19
N VAL A 3 18.41 -8.13 -5.30
CA VAL A 3 17.57 -8.19 -6.50
C VAL A 3 16.24 -8.88 -6.19
N SER A 4 16.29 -9.99 -5.47
CA SER A 4 15.08 -10.71 -5.05
C SER A 4 14.20 -9.84 -4.16
N GLU A 5 14.81 -9.09 -3.25
CA GLU A 5 14.08 -8.19 -2.34
C GLU A 5 13.41 -7.05 -3.11
N VAL A 6 14.10 -6.44 -4.06
CA VAL A 6 13.51 -5.39 -4.91
C VAL A 6 12.33 -5.96 -5.70
N CYS A 7 12.48 -7.13 -6.30
CA CYS A 7 11.38 -7.77 -7.04
C CYS A 7 10.20 -8.08 -6.13
N ARG A 8 10.47 -8.53 -4.90
CA ARG A 8 9.42 -8.85 -3.93
C ARG A 8 8.60 -7.63 -3.55
N VAL A 9 9.26 -6.52 -3.17
CA VAL A 9 8.56 -5.33 -2.70
C VAL A 9 7.86 -4.57 -3.82
N THR A 10 8.37 -4.64 -5.04
CA THR A 10 7.80 -3.96 -6.20
C THR A 10 6.87 -4.87 -7.01
N GLU A 11 6.88 -6.16 -6.71
CA GLU A 11 6.19 -7.20 -7.49
C GLU A 11 6.59 -7.17 -8.97
N GLY A 12 7.82 -6.72 -9.24
CA GLY A 12 8.36 -6.66 -10.60
C GLY A 12 7.80 -5.52 -11.45
N HIS A 13 7.00 -4.63 -10.87
CA HIS A 13 6.43 -3.52 -11.63
C HIS A 13 7.54 -2.57 -12.09
N PRO A 14 7.72 -2.32 -13.40
CA PRO A 14 8.89 -1.57 -13.91
C PRO A 14 9.05 -0.18 -13.30
N PHE A 15 7.95 0.54 -13.12
CA PHE A 15 7.98 1.89 -12.54
C PHE A 15 8.58 1.87 -11.13
N TYR A 16 8.11 0.95 -10.28
CA TYR A 16 8.60 0.84 -8.90
C TYR A 16 10.02 0.32 -8.84
N VAL A 17 10.37 -0.62 -9.72
CA VAL A 17 11.74 -1.13 -9.80
C VAL A 17 12.70 0.01 -10.13
N GLN A 18 12.38 0.84 -11.13
CA GLN A 18 13.22 1.97 -11.51
C GLN A 18 13.34 2.99 -10.38
N HIS A 19 12.25 3.34 -9.74
CA HIS A 19 12.27 4.32 -8.65
C HIS A 19 13.10 3.82 -7.47
N LEU A 20 12.88 2.57 -7.07
CA LEU A 20 13.58 2.00 -5.93
C LEU A 20 15.07 1.84 -6.24
N CYS A 21 15.41 1.38 -7.42
CA CYS A 21 16.81 1.27 -7.83
C CYS A 21 17.50 2.63 -7.89
N HIS A 22 16.80 3.66 -8.35
CA HIS A 22 17.36 5.01 -8.39
C HIS A 22 17.67 5.52 -6.98
N VAL A 23 16.77 5.31 -6.03
CA VAL A 23 17.01 5.70 -4.62
C VAL A 23 18.19 4.92 -4.05
N LEU A 24 18.26 3.63 -4.33
CA LEU A 24 19.38 2.80 -3.88
C LEU A 24 20.71 3.30 -4.46
N TRP A 25 20.72 3.65 -5.74
CA TRP A 25 21.90 4.18 -6.39
C TRP A 25 22.39 5.47 -5.73
N GLU A 26 21.45 6.40 -5.45
CA GLU A 26 21.78 7.66 -4.79
C GLU A 26 22.37 7.46 -3.40
N ARG A 27 21.88 6.46 -2.66
CA ARG A 27 22.32 6.22 -1.29
C ARG A 27 23.67 5.50 -1.22
N CYS A 28 23.86 4.49 -2.08
CA CYS A 28 24.98 3.59 -1.93
C CYS A 28 26.21 4.02 -2.74
N GLY A 29 26.01 4.76 -3.82
CA GLY A 29 27.10 5.21 -4.66
C GLY A 29 27.76 4.07 -5.44
N ASP A 30 28.83 4.42 -6.16
CA ASP A 30 29.58 3.48 -6.97
C ASP A 30 30.44 2.57 -6.10
N GLY A 31 30.44 1.30 -6.40
CA GLY A 31 31.35 0.34 -5.79
C GLY A 31 30.93 -0.16 -4.41
N GLU A 32 29.84 0.32 -3.88
CA GLU A 32 29.32 -0.16 -2.61
C GLU A 32 28.41 -1.35 -2.80
N THR A 33 28.43 -2.26 -1.83
CA THR A 33 27.53 -3.41 -1.82
C THR A 33 26.19 -3.00 -1.21
N VAL A 34 25.09 -3.27 -1.94
CA VAL A 34 23.74 -2.99 -1.46
C VAL A 34 23.25 -4.17 -0.61
N ALA A 35 22.83 -3.89 0.62
CA ALA A 35 22.27 -4.87 1.53
C ALA A 35 20.75 -4.81 1.55
N THR A 36 20.10 -5.83 2.11
CA THR A 36 18.65 -5.88 2.23
C THR A 36 18.11 -4.71 3.07
N GLU A 37 18.85 -4.30 4.11
CA GLU A 37 18.49 -3.14 4.92
C GLU A 37 18.46 -1.85 4.11
N ASP A 38 19.31 -1.76 3.08
CA ASP A 38 19.33 -0.60 2.19
C ASP A 38 18.05 -0.50 1.38
N VAL A 39 17.48 -1.64 0.98
CA VAL A 39 16.20 -1.69 0.26
C VAL A 39 15.08 -1.11 1.14
N GLU A 40 15.04 -1.51 2.41
CA GLU A 40 14.00 -1.01 3.33
C GLU A 40 14.14 0.50 3.56
N ARG A 41 15.36 0.99 3.75
CA ARG A 41 15.61 2.42 3.87
C ARG A 41 15.22 3.18 2.60
N ALA A 42 15.51 2.61 1.44
CA ALA A 42 15.14 3.21 0.17
C ALA A 42 13.62 3.32 0.03
N ILE A 43 12.89 2.30 0.49
CA ILE A 43 11.43 2.34 0.51
C ILE A 43 10.95 3.51 1.36
N GLN A 44 11.49 3.69 2.56
CA GLN A 44 11.10 4.78 3.44
C GLN A 44 11.38 6.15 2.82
N ILE A 45 12.52 6.30 2.16
CA ILE A 45 12.87 7.53 1.45
C ILE A 45 11.86 7.80 0.32
N LEU A 46 11.51 6.78 -0.44
CA LEU A 46 10.55 6.91 -1.51
C LEU A 46 9.17 7.32 -0.98
N LEU A 47 8.73 6.72 0.12
CA LEU A 47 7.45 7.09 0.76
C LEU A 47 7.49 8.54 1.24
N ASP A 48 8.62 9.01 1.77
CA ASP A 48 8.78 10.40 2.21
C ASP A 48 8.72 11.37 1.03
N ARG A 49 9.34 11.00 -0.10
CA ARG A 49 9.29 11.83 -1.31
C ARG A 49 7.88 11.96 -1.87
N GLU A 50 7.09 10.89 -1.76
CA GLU A 50 5.72 10.86 -2.28
C GLU A 50 4.68 11.26 -1.23
N ASN A 51 5.10 11.68 -0.04
CA ASN A 51 4.20 11.95 1.06
C ASN A 51 3.11 12.96 0.73
N TYR A 52 3.44 14.02 0.00
CA TYR A 52 2.45 15.03 -0.36
C TYR A 52 1.36 14.44 -1.26
N ALA A 53 1.78 13.70 -2.29
CA ALA A 53 0.83 13.09 -3.23
C ALA A 53 -0.05 12.07 -2.52
N TYR A 54 0.52 11.22 -1.67
CA TYR A 54 -0.25 10.22 -0.93
C TYR A 54 -1.19 10.86 0.08
N THR A 55 -0.75 11.91 0.76
CA THR A 55 -1.60 12.65 1.71
C THR A 55 -2.80 13.25 0.99
N THR A 56 -2.57 13.86 -0.16
CA THR A 56 -3.64 14.45 -0.97
C THR A 56 -4.65 13.40 -1.42
N LEU A 57 -4.15 12.26 -1.88
CA LEU A 57 -5.01 11.15 -2.29
C LEU A 57 -5.85 10.64 -1.12
N TRP A 58 -5.23 10.44 0.03
CA TRP A 58 -5.90 9.94 1.23
C TRP A 58 -6.97 10.90 1.72
N GLU A 59 -6.65 12.20 1.79
CA GLU A 59 -7.59 13.22 2.26
C GLU A 59 -8.78 13.41 1.32
N GLY A 60 -8.62 13.03 0.06
CA GLY A 60 -9.73 13.04 -0.91
C GLY A 60 -10.73 11.92 -0.73
N LEU A 61 -10.46 10.95 0.15
CA LEU A 61 -11.35 9.82 0.41
C LEU A 61 -12.31 10.14 1.55
N THR A 62 -13.51 9.54 1.49
CA THR A 62 -14.44 9.62 2.62
C THR A 62 -13.93 8.80 3.80
N THR A 63 -14.51 9.03 4.98
CA THR A 63 -14.13 8.29 6.17
C THR A 63 -14.28 6.78 5.99
N ASN A 64 -15.38 6.32 5.40
CA ASN A 64 -15.60 4.89 5.16
C ASN A 64 -14.61 4.34 4.15
N GLN A 65 -14.30 5.09 3.10
CA GLN A 65 -13.29 4.68 2.12
C GLN A 65 -11.91 4.56 2.77
N GLN A 66 -11.55 5.50 3.62
CA GLN A 66 -10.27 5.45 4.36
C GLN A 66 -10.21 4.24 5.27
N ARG A 67 -11.27 3.96 6.00
CA ARG A 67 -11.34 2.81 6.91
C ARG A 67 -11.25 1.49 6.17
N PHE A 68 -11.97 1.37 5.06
CA PHE A 68 -11.95 0.15 4.25
C PHE A 68 -10.54 -0.07 3.65
N LEU A 69 -9.97 0.97 3.09
CA LEU A 69 -8.63 0.90 2.49
C LEU A 69 -7.57 0.54 3.52
N LEU A 70 -7.65 1.15 4.71
CA LEU A 70 -6.73 0.82 5.79
C LEU A 70 -6.82 -0.65 6.18
N GLY A 71 -8.04 -1.18 6.29
CA GLY A 71 -8.25 -2.59 6.60
C GLY A 71 -7.63 -3.50 5.57
N LEU A 72 -7.84 -3.22 4.29
CA LEU A 72 -7.22 -4.00 3.22
C LEU A 72 -5.69 -3.91 3.27
N ALA A 73 -5.16 -2.73 3.55
CA ALA A 73 -3.72 -2.53 3.59
C ALA A 73 -3.04 -3.29 4.73
N GLN A 74 -3.71 -3.37 5.89
CA GLN A 74 -3.17 -4.03 7.08
C GLN A 74 -3.35 -5.54 7.07
N GLU A 75 -4.39 -6.04 6.39
CA GLU A 75 -4.73 -7.46 6.42
C GLU A 75 -4.66 -8.05 5.02
N PRO A 76 -3.44 -8.31 4.51
CA PRO A 76 -3.29 -8.89 3.18
C PRO A 76 -3.72 -10.36 3.16
N GLY A 77 -4.08 -10.83 1.98
CA GLY A 77 -4.44 -12.23 1.77
C GLY A 77 -5.94 -12.46 1.83
N ASP A 78 -6.36 -13.48 2.57
CA ASP A 78 -7.74 -13.96 2.55
C ASP A 78 -8.67 -13.16 3.47
N VAL A 79 -8.53 -11.86 3.51
CA VAL A 79 -9.41 -11.02 4.31
C VAL A 79 -10.84 -11.07 3.75
N GLN A 80 -11.81 -11.07 4.66
CA GLN A 80 -13.24 -11.04 4.32
C GLN A 80 -13.78 -9.64 4.61
N PRO A 81 -13.69 -8.71 3.66
CA PRO A 81 -13.94 -7.29 3.95
C PRO A 81 -15.41 -6.95 4.22
N PHE A 82 -16.32 -7.88 3.93
CA PHE A 82 -17.75 -7.67 4.21
C PHE A 82 -18.24 -8.48 5.38
N SER A 83 -17.34 -9.17 6.09
CA SER A 83 -17.69 -9.92 7.29
C SER A 83 -18.00 -8.97 8.45
N SER A 84 -18.77 -9.47 9.42
CA SER A 84 -19.06 -8.70 10.64
C SER A 84 -17.79 -8.31 11.38
N ALA A 85 -16.81 -9.22 11.43
CA ALA A 85 -15.54 -8.98 12.13
C ALA A 85 -14.79 -7.80 11.50
N PHE A 86 -14.67 -7.78 10.18
CA PHE A 86 -13.98 -6.70 9.48
C PHE A 86 -14.74 -5.38 9.62
N VAL A 87 -16.06 -5.42 9.41
CA VAL A 87 -16.92 -4.23 9.51
C VAL A 87 -16.81 -3.61 10.90
N ASP A 88 -16.85 -4.43 11.96
CA ASP A 88 -16.74 -3.95 13.33
C ASP A 88 -15.35 -3.43 13.65
N GLN A 89 -14.30 -4.14 13.19
CA GLN A 89 -12.92 -3.75 13.46
C GLN A 89 -12.58 -2.38 12.87
N TYR A 90 -13.07 -2.11 11.66
CA TYR A 90 -12.77 -0.86 10.96
C TYR A 90 -13.91 0.14 11.01
N ARG A 91 -14.91 -0.12 11.84
CA ARG A 91 -16.01 0.82 12.12
C ARG A 91 -16.78 1.26 10.88
N LEU A 92 -17.04 0.30 9.99
CA LEU A 92 -17.75 0.58 8.74
C LEU A 92 -19.27 0.61 8.91
N LYS A 93 -19.76 0.19 10.06
CA LYS A 93 -21.17 0.18 10.50
C LYS A 93 -21.98 -0.94 9.88
N SER A 94 -21.86 -1.22 8.60
CA SER A 94 -22.62 -2.28 7.96
C SER A 94 -21.87 -2.86 6.76
N PRO A 95 -22.18 -4.10 6.36
CA PRO A 95 -21.62 -4.66 5.13
C PRO A 95 -21.97 -3.83 3.89
N SER A 96 -23.15 -3.20 3.86
CA SER A 96 -23.55 -2.33 2.75
C SER A 96 -22.61 -1.14 2.61
N ASN A 97 -22.24 -0.52 3.73
CA ASN A 97 -21.28 0.58 3.72
C ASN A 97 -19.91 0.12 3.23
N ALA A 98 -19.48 -1.08 3.65
CA ALA A 98 -18.23 -1.67 3.18
C ALA A 98 -18.26 -1.89 1.66
N GLN A 99 -19.37 -2.40 1.14
CA GLN A 99 -19.53 -2.63 -0.30
C GLN A 99 -19.47 -1.32 -1.09
N ARG A 100 -20.12 -0.27 -0.59
CA ARG A 100 -20.08 1.03 -1.24
C ARG A 100 -18.67 1.60 -1.27
N ALA A 101 -17.94 1.46 -0.15
CA ALA A 101 -16.55 1.90 -0.09
C ALA A 101 -15.69 1.15 -1.09
N ALA A 102 -15.87 -0.17 -1.17
CA ALA A 102 -15.13 -1.00 -2.13
C ALA A 102 -15.40 -0.57 -3.56
N GLU A 103 -16.67 -0.36 -3.92
CA GLU A 103 -17.03 0.07 -5.27
C GLU A 103 -16.42 1.42 -5.63
N SER A 104 -16.46 2.39 -4.71
CA SER A 104 -15.88 3.70 -4.93
C SER A 104 -14.37 3.63 -5.10
N LEU A 105 -13.70 2.82 -4.29
CA LEU A 105 -12.25 2.65 -4.40
C LEU A 105 -11.85 1.95 -5.70
N MET A 106 -12.66 0.99 -6.17
CA MET A 106 -12.42 0.35 -7.46
C MET A 106 -12.59 1.35 -8.62
N GLU A 107 -13.60 2.21 -8.54
CA GLU A 107 -13.81 3.26 -9.55
C GLU A 107 -12.64 4.23 -9.63
N ARG A 108 -11.97 4.46 -8.51
CA ARG A 108 -10.78 5.32 -8.44
C ARG A 108 -9.49 4.59 -8.79
N ASP A 109 -9.55 3.31 -9.14
CA ASP A 109 -8.40 2.48 -9.45
C ASP A 109 -7.40 2.37 -8.29
N LEU A 110 -7.89 2.44 -7.05
CA LEU A 110 -7.06 2.27 -5.86
C LEU A 110 -6.98 0.83 -5.39
N ILE A 111 -8.03 0.08 -5.64
CA ILE A 111 -8.08 -1.35 -5.35
C ILE A 111 -8.63 -2.10 -6.55
N ASP A 112 -8.38 -3.40 -6.57
CA ASP A 112 -8.96 -4.28 -7.58
C ASP A 112 -9.27 -5.63 -6.95
N ARG A 113 -10.10 -6.39 -7.62
CA ARG A 113 -10.46 -7.74 -7.20
C ARG A 113 -9.59 -8.73 -7.96
N ASP A 114 -8.91 -9.62 -7.23
CA ASP A 114 -8.02 -10.62 -7.79
C ASP A 114 -8.36 -11.97 -7.16
N ASN A 115 -8.89 -12.91 -7.96
CA ASN A 115 -9.29 -14.25 -7.52
C ASN A 115 -10.22 -14.22 -6.30
N GLY A 116 -11.18 -13.30 -6.28
CA GLY A 116 -12.14 -13.18 -5.19
C GLY A 116 -11.66 -12.36 -3.99
N SER A 117 -10.41 -11.96 -3.99
CA SER A 117 -9.82 -11.11 -2.93
C SER A 117 -9.60 -9.70 -3.46
N PHE A 118 -9.65 -8.72 -2.56
CA PHE A 118 -9.33 -7.34 -2.92
C PHE A 118 -7.85 -7.06 -2.64
N VAL A 119 -7.21 -6.31 -3.52
CA VAL A 119 -5.82 -5.89 -3.37
C VAL A 119 -5.70 -4.40 -3.59
N VAL A 120 -4.79 -3.75 -2.86
CA VAL A 120 -4.44 -2.36 -3.10
C VAL A 120 -3.47 -2.34 -4.28
N LEU A 121 -3.82 -1.60 -5.33
CA LEU A 121 -3.07 -1.65 -6.58
C LEU A 121 -1.68 -1.05 -6.46
N ASP A 122 -1.55 0.08 -5.76
CA ASP A 122 -0.24 0.71 -5.54
C ASP A 122 0.35 0.19 -4.23
N ARG A 123 1.36 -0.67 -4.33
CA ARG A 123 1.96 -1.29 -3.16
C ARG A 123 2.71 -0.31 -2.28
N PHE A 124 3.26 0.75 -2.86
CA PHE A 124 3.93 1.78 -2.07
C PHE A 124 2.91 2.66 -1.34
N PHE A 125 1.80 2.98 -1.98
CA PHE A 125 0.71 3.67 -1.30
C PHE A 125 0.18 2.81 -0.14
N GLN A 126 0.04 1.50 -0.35
CA GLN A 126 -0.36 0.57 0.70
C GLN A 126 0.59 0.66 1.91
N ARG A 127 1.89 0.64 1.67
CA ARG A 127 2.89 0.76 2.73
C ARG A 127 2.80 2.11 3.43
N TRP A 128 2.56 3.18 2.67
CA TRP A 128 2.39 4.52 3.22
C TRP A 128 1.17 4.58 4.13
N VAL A 129 0.04 4.01 3.71
CA VAL A 129 -1.20 3.99 4.49
C VAL A 129 -0.97 3.29 5.83
N VAL A 130 -0.32 2.13 5.81
CA VAL A 130 -0.02 1.38 7.05
C VAL A 130 0.92 2.17 7.94
N ARG A 131 1.96 2.79 7.37
CA ARG A 131 2.92 3.58 8.15
C ARG A 131 2.26 4.76 8.84
N GLN A 132 1.37 5.48 8.14
CA GLN A 132 0.79 6.72 8.65
C GLN A 132 -0.45 6.50 9.50
N HIS A 133 -1.24 5.49 9.20
CA HIS A 133 -2.57 5.31 9.80
C HIS A 133 -2.79 3.92 10.40
N GLY A 134 -1.83 3.02 10.27
CA GLY A 134 -1.96 1.66 10.75
C GLY A 134 -2.10 1.58 12.27
N ALA A 135 -2.70 0.48 12.73
CA ALA A 135 -2.81 0.18 14.15
C ALA A 135 -1.42 -0.09 14.73
N GLN A 136 -1.22 0.35 15.96
CA GLN A 136 0.04 0.15 16.67
C GLN A 136 -0.05 -1.02 17.63
#